data_7bcc21e9912e82d2b17c404e414ab825
#
_entry.id   7bcc21e9912e82d2b17c404e414ab825
#
_cell.length_a   1.000
_cell.length_b   1.000
_cell.length_c   1.000
_cell.angle_alpha   90.00
_cell.angle_beta   90.00
_cell.angle_gamma   90.00
#
_symmetry.space_group_name_H-M   'P 1'
#
loop_
_entity.id
_entity.type
_entity.pdbx_description
1 polymer ?
#
loop_
_entity_poly.entity_id
_entity_poly.type
_entity_poly.pdbx_seq_one_letter_code
_entity_poly.pdbx_strand_id
1 'polypeptide(L)'
;FDNFKEIVDELEFEIVEHKVSKQTDAASLDNTICFFEEGSFALVNAKSDASNLELSFKGKRKVTVTLDEIIKVKKVRFLSLFPKFETQKNVKDRVKLLNPFTNLGGLNFFWIALATFTSNVLGLATSIFIMVVYDRVLPNQADQSLYALAFGVGIAILFDQLFKAARGSILEYSAVNKDKKSNDHIFEQFVETKTDLTKRSIGSLSTISRDYETYKEFISSAGLILLIDLPFIFVFVFVIYFIGDLLFLVPLIAVPAVIIGIIVIQPFLFRTSKRVSKVNQSKQGLLVEILSGLDALRINGAYSLLKKKFSAQADDFSKVTNNAKRFSQVTSNYVSIIQQLAQIAIIVFGFHLFVEQKISMGAIIATMILSGKTLGPLAKMAQTLGRANSAYVARKNLIDFFSQPRRERFSKTGLQNVKQNVAVDVTNASIKLSQEGKPIFTNLTFNVKHGEKVAVIGKSGAGKTTLLRALCGLLEPETGSIQINGDQASSIPRDEIFSNMGVVLQESWLFSGTLRENLTLGYEDFTDGEVSKALEQSGAHFLGDNINEMLEFPILDRGSNLSGGQ
;
A
#
# COMPACT_ATOMS: atom_id res chain seq x y z
N PHE A 1 -27.28 -16.32 18.52
CA PHE A 1 -26.19 -15.39 18.84
C PHE A 1 -25.02 -15.59 17.89
N ASP A 2 -24.65 -16.85 17.59
CA ASP A 2 -23.52 -17.16 16.70
C ASP A 2 -23.77 -16.68 15.27
N ASN A 3 -24.98 -16.87 14.73
CA ASN A 3 -25.36 -16.30 13.42
C ASN A 3 -25.34 -14.76 13.41
N PHE A 4 -25.68 -14.12 14.54
CA PHE A 4 -25.60 -12.66 14.66
C PHE A 4 -24.15 -12.19 14.68
N LYS A 5 -23.25 -12.91 15.36
CA LYS A 5 -21.82 -12.63 15.33
C LYS A 5 -21.25 -12.73 13.92
N GLU A 6 -21.64 -13.76 13.18
CA GLU A 6 -21.18 -14.00 11.82
C GLU A 6 -21.61 -12.86 10.87
N ILE A 7 -22.87 -12.44 10.95
CA ILE A 7 -23.38 -11.28 10.20
C ILE A 7 -22.67 -9.98 10.58
N VAL A 8 -22.42 -9.76 11.87
CA VAL A 8 -21.72 -8.56 12.37
C VAL A 8 -20.26 -8.56 11.93
N ASP A 9 -19.64 -9.75 11.86
CA ASP A 9 -18.29 -9.94 11.34
C ASP A 9 -18.20 -9.67 9.83
N GLU A 10 -19.19 -10.17 9.05
CA GLU A 10 -19.29 -9.88 7.60
C GLU A 10 -19.53 -8.40 7.30
N LEU A 11 -20.26 -7.70 8.16
CA LEU A 11 -20.50 -6.26 8.06
C LEU A 11 -19.36 -5.40 8.61
N GLU A 12 -18.24 -6.03 9.01
CA GLU A 12 -17.07 -5.35 9.58
C GLU A 12 -17.35 -4.58 10.88
N PHE A 13 -18.19 -5.12 11.77
CA PHE A 13 -18.41 -4.57 13.10
C PHE A 13 -17.79 -5.45 14.20
N GLU A 14 -17.27 -4.83 15.24
CA GLU A 14 -16.80 -5.47 16.48
C GLU A 14 -17.91 -5.41 17.54
N ILE A 15 -18.12 -6.52 18.24
CA ILE A 15 -19.10 -6.63 19.31
C ILE A 15 -18.39 -6.40 20.65
N VAL A 16 -18.80 -5.39 21.39
CA VAL A 16 -18.37 -5.18 22.77
C VAL A 16 -19.53 -5.52 23.71
N GLU A 17 -19.37 -6.56 24.52
CA GLU A 17 -20.38 -6.99 25.50
C GLU A 17 -20.21 -6.21 26.80
N HIS A 18 -21.29 -5.53 27.24
CA HIS A 18 -21.32 -4.79 28.49
C HIS A 18 -21.77 -5.68 29.64
N LYS A 19 -20.97 -5.78 30.68
CA LYS A 19 -21.38 -6.43 31.94
C LYS A 19 -22.22 -5.45 32.76
N VAL A 20 -23.52 -5.70 32.81
CA VAL A 20 -24.46 -4.87 33.53
C VAL A 20 -24.62 -5.36 34.96
N SER A 21 -24.49 -4.46 35.93
CA SER A 21 -24.68 -4.68 37.35
C SER A 21 -25.65 -3.65 37.91
N LYS A 22 -26.12 -3.82 39.14
CA LYS A 22 -26.98 -2.84 39.82
C LYS A 22 -26.39 -1.43 39.99
N GLN A 23 -25.07 -1.30 39.77
CA GLN A 23 -24.35 -0.02 39.83
C GLN A 23 -24.10 0.58 38.45
N THR A 24 -24.57 -0.06 37.35
CA THR A 24 -24.37 0.42 36.00
C THR A 24 -25.33 1.61 35.76
N ASP A 25 -24.77 2.72 35.26
CA ASP A 25 -25.56 3.87 34.84
C ASP A 25 -26.33 3.55 33.54
N ALA A 26 -27.64 3.79 33.52
CA ALA A 26 -28.47 3.56 32.34
C ALA A 26 -27.96 4.37 31.12
N ALA A 27 -27.38 5.55 31.34
CA ALA A 27 -26.83 6.39 30.29
C ALA A 27 -25.64 5.72 29.57
N SER A 28 -24.92 4.81 30.26
CA SER A 28 -23.80 4.06 29.64
C SER A 28 -24.26 2.98 28.67
N LEU A 29 -25.55 2.66 28.62
CA LEU A 29 -26.16 1.67 27.76
C LEU A 29 -26.92 2.31 26.57
N ASP A 30 -26.85 3.62 26.40
CA ASP A 30 -27.49 4.30 25.28
C ASP A 30 -26.89 3.82 23.94
N ASN A 31 -27.76 3.68 22.93
CA ASN A 31 -27.38 3.14 21.62
C ASN A 31 -26.76 1.74 21.63
N THR A 32 -27.03 0.93 22.66
CA THR A 32 -26.63 -0.49 22.68
C THR A 32 -27.75 -1.38 22.15
N ILE A 33 -27.41 -2.58 21.75
CA ILE A 33 -28.37 -3.62 21.37
C ILE A 33 -28.56 -4.56 22.57
N CYS A 34 -29.79 -4.65 23.06
CA CYS A 34 -30.17 -5.62 24.06
C CYS A 34 -30.56 -6.92 23.34
N PHE A 35 -29.83 -8.02 23.61
CA PHE A 35 -30.09 -9.33 23.01
C PHE A 35 -30.66 -10.27 24.06
N PHE A 36 -31.80 -10.88 23.74
CA PHE A 36 -32.52 -11.82 24.61
C PHE A 36 -32.23 -13.28 24.21
N GLU A 37 -32.33 -14.20 25.16
CA GLU A 37 -32.02 -15.63 24.94
C GLU A 37 -32.89 -16.27 23.85
N GLU A 38 -34.10 -15.76 23.62
CA GLU A 38 -35.04 -16.22 22.59
C GLU A 38 -34.67 -15.76 21.17
N GLY A 39 -33.54 -15.09 20.99
CA GLY A 39 -33.07 -14.58 19.69
C GLY A 39 -33.67 -13.24 19.27
N SER A 40 -34.57 -12.65 20.07
CA SER A 40 -35.05 -11.31 19.85
C SER A 40 -34.05 -10.25 20.31
N PHE A 41 -34.01 -9.09 19.65
CA PHE A 41 -33.16 -7.98 20.02
C PHE A 41 -33.92 -6.64 19.97
N ALA A 42 -33.48 -5.68 20.75
CA ALA A 42 -34.01 -4.34 20.80
C ALA A 42 -32.87 -3.31 20.85
N LEU A 43 -33.07 -2.16 20.23
CA LEU A 43 -32.19 -1.01 20.40
C LEU A 43 -32.53 -0.33 21.72
N VAL A 44 -31.52 -0.01 22.51
CA VAL A 44 -31.66 0.65 23.81
C VAL A 44 -31.41 2.14 23.65
N ASN A 45 -32.37 2.95 24.04
CA ASN A 45 -32.24 4.40 24.14
C ASN A 45 -32.36 4.80 25.61
N ALA A 46 -31.35 5.44 26.17
CA ALA A 46 -31.46 5.97 27.53
C ALA A 46 -32.34 7.21 27.57
N LYS A 47 -33.34 7.23 28.48
CA LYS A 47 -34.09 8.46 28.76
C LYS A 47 -33.33 9.29 29.79
N SER A 48 -33.62 10.60 29.81
CA SER A 48 -33.01 11.58 30.73
C SER A 48 -33.19 11.27 32.23
N ASP A 49 -34.01 10.31 32.59
CA ASP A 49 -34.16 9.80 33.95
C ASP A 49 -33.23 8.60 34.15
N ALA A 50 -32.28 8.69 35.06
CA ALA A 50 -31.15 7.80 35.28
C ALA A 50 -31.45 6.29 35.50
N SER A 51 -32.72 5.87 35.48
CA SER A 51 -33.14 4.48 35.73
C SER A 51 -33.99 3.84 34.62
N ASN A 52 -34.48 4.61 33.65
CA ASN A 52 -35.41 4.12 32.63
C ASN A 52 -34.77 4.00 31.27
N LEU A 53 -34.89 2.81 30.64
CA LEU A 53 -34.44 2.50 29.29
C LEU A 53 -35.65 2.33 28.37
N GLU A 54 -35.58 2.91 27.18
CA GLU A 54 -36.58 2.69 26.11
C GLU A 54 -36.03 1.62 25.15
N LEU A 55 -36.70 0.47 25.11
CA LEU A 55 -36.37 -0.62 24.18
C LEU A 55 -37.17 -0.49 22.89
N SER A 56 -36.53 -0.30 21.78
CA SER A 56 -37.13 -0.20 20.45
C SER A 56 -36.99 -1.53 19.69
N PHE A 57 -38.08 -2.26 19.48
CA PHE A 57 -38.13 -3.51 18.74
C PHE A 57 -38.45 -3.29 17.25
N LYS A 58 -38.06 -4.25 16.40
CA LYS A 58 -38.42 -4.26 14.97
C LYS A 58 -39.96 -4.15 14.82
N GLY A 59 -40.42 -3.15 14.09
CA GLY A 59 -41.87 -2.90 13.88
C GLY A 59 -42.43 -1.71 14.67
N LYS A 60 -41.63 -0.79 15.15
CA LYS A 60 -42.00 0.46 15.86
C LYS A 60 -42.62 0.25 17.26
N ARG A 61 -42.50 -0.94 17.84
CA ARG A 61 -42.95 -1.17 19.21
C ARG A 61 -41.88 -0.66 20.18
N LYS A 62 -42.23 0.35 20.98
CA LYS A 62 -41.37 0.90 22.02
C LYS A 62 -41.87 0.49 23.39
N VAL A 63 -41.02 0.02 24.25
CA VAL A 63 -41.32 -0.42 25.61
C VAL A 63 -40.35 0.27 26.56
N THR A 64 -40.85 0.98 27.55
CA THR A 64 -40.01 1.56 28.61
C THR A 64 -39.92 0.57 29.75
N VAL A 65 -38.69 0.24 30.16
CA VAL A 65 -38.40 -0.75 31.19
C VAL A 65 -37.35 -0.17 32.12
N THR A 66 -37.42 -0.48 33.40
CA THR A 66 -36.39 -0.10 34.36
C THR A 66 -35.17 -1.04 34.24
N LEU A 67 -33.99 -0.52 34.54
CA LEU A 67 -32.73 -1.32 34.52
C LEU A 67 -32.84 -2.53 35.46
N ASP A 68 -33.50 -2.40 36.60
CA ASP A 68 -33.72 -3.47 37.58
C ASP A 68 -34.65 -4.58 37.05
N GLU A 69 -35.59 -4.26 36.19
CA GLU A 69 -36.47 -5.26 35.54
C GLU A 69 -35.71 -6.07 34.49
N ILE A 70 -34.83 -5.41 33.73
CA ILE A 70 -34.03 -6.09 32.73
C ILE A 70 -32.97 -7.00 33.39
N ILE A 71 -32.35 -6.56 34.47
CA ILE A 71 -31.36 -7.36 35.22
C ILE A 71 -31.99 -8.63 35.81
N LYS A 72 -33.27 -8.63 36.12
CA LYS A 72 -34.00 -9.81 36.62
C LYS A 72 -34.27 -10.86 35.54
N VAL A 73 -34.23 -10.47 34.25
CA VAL A 73 -34.34 -11.41 33.13
C VAL A 73 -32.99 -12.15 32.98
N LYS A 74 -32.96 -13.44 33.27
CA LYS A 74 -31.77 -14.26 33.13
C LYS A 74 -31.29 -14.24 31.68
N LYS A 75 -29.96 -13.98 31.48
CA LYS A 75 -29.23 -14.06 30.21
C LYS A 75 -29.60 -12.99 29.16
N VAL A 76 -29.79 -11.76 29.57
CA VAL A 76 -29.80 -10.60 28.66
C VAL A 76 -28.37 -10.11 28.46
N ARG A 77 -27.99 -9.84 27.20
CA ARG A 77 -26.68 -9.30 26.83
C ARG A 77 -26.88 -7.92 26.23
N PHE A 78 -26.09 -6.97 26.68
CA PHE A 78 -26.02 -5.64 26.09
C PHE A 78 -24.77 -5.56 25.22
N LEU A 79 -24.95 -5.24 23.96
CA LEU A 79 -23.93 -5.27 22.95
C LEU A 79 -23.84 -3.89 22.29
N SER A 80 -22.68 -3.30 22.30
CA SER A 80 -22.37 -2.17 21.42
C SER A 80 -21.73 -2.69 20.15
N LEU A 81 -22.24 -2.24 19.01
CA LEU A 81 -21.63 -2.49 17.72
C LEU A 81 -20.73 -1.30 17.41
N PHE A 82 -19.46 -1.58 17.38
CA PHE A 82 -18.49 -0.62 16.83
C PHE A 82 -18.12 -1.11 15.43
N PRO A 83 -18.08 -0.21 14.43
CA PRO A 83 -17.47 -0.61 13.16
C PRO A 83 -16.12 -1.25 13.47
N LYS A 84 -15.83 -2.39 12.89
CA LYS A 84 -14.47 -2.97 12.90
C LYS A 84 -13.55 -2.03 12.12
N PHE A 85 -13.38 -0.85 12.64
CA PHE A 85 -12.24 -0.07 12.22
C PHE A 85 -11.03 -0.84 12.71
N GLU A 86 -10.17 -1.17 11.78
CA GLU A 86 -8.95 -1.91 12.03
C GLU A 86 -8.26 -1.32 13.26
N THR A 87 -8.60 -1.91 14.43
CA THR A 87 -7.82 -1.70 15.65
C THR A 87 -6.38 -1.76 15.23
N GLN A 88 -5.58 -0.75 15.54
CA GLN A 88 -4.17 -0.60 15.19
C GLN A 88 -3.59 -1.92 14.68
N LYS A 89 -3.67 -2.17 13.37
CA LYS A 89 -2.87 -3.23 12.79
C LYS A 89 -1.46 -2.87 13.16
N ASN A 90 -0.92 -3.60 14.10
CA ASN A 90 0.42 -3.43 14.62
C ASN A 90 1.32 -3.12 13.40
N VAL A 91 2.29 -2.24 13.52
CA VAL A 91 3.25 -1.93 12.44
C VAL A 91 3.69 -3.20 11.70
N LYS A 92 3.80 -4.32 12.43
CA LYS A 92 4.07 -5.64 11.88
C LYS A 92 3.01 -6.13 10.89
N ASP A 93 1.74 -5.88 11.11
CA ASP A 93 0.66 -6.34 10.21
C ASP A 93 0.58 -5.47 8.96
N ARG A 94 0.79 -4.17 9.09
CA ARG A 94 0.92 -3.26 7.94
C ARG A 94 2.13 -3.63 7.07
N VAL A 95 3.26 -3.96 7.69
CA VAL A 95 4.46 -4.44 6.98
C VAL A 95 4.26 -5.82 6.38
N LYS A 96 3.42 -6.70 6.97
CA LYS A 96 3.04 -8.00 6.37
C LYS A 96 2.32 -7.83 5.02
N LEU A 97 1.55 -6.75 4.82
CA LEU A 97 0.93 -6.44 3.53
C LEU A 97 1.96 -6.28 2.40
N LEU A 98 3.18 -5.84 2.76
CA LEU A 98 4.31 -5.75 1.83
C LEU A 98 5.07 -7.08 1.69
N ASN A 99 4.61 -8.19 2.25
CA ASN A 99 5.24 -9.49 2.05
C ASN A 99 4.62 -10.19 0.83
N PRO A 100 5.41 -10.50 -0.21
CA PRO A 100 4.90 -11.13 -1.42
C PRO A 100 4.30 -12.52 -1.18
N PHE A 101 4.86 -13.27 -0.22
CA PHE A 101 4.48 -14.66 0.02
C PHE A 101 3.23 -14.83 0.88
N THR A 102 3.01 -13.98 1.88
CA THR A 102 1.81 -14.06 2.74
C THR A 102 0.53 -13.73 1.97
N ASN A 103 0.71 -13.23 0.82
CA ASN A 103 -0.35 -12.63 0.01
C ASN A 103 -0.89 -13.53 -1.10
N LEU A 104 -0.16 -14.56 -1.50
CA LEU A 104 -0.56 -15.47 -2.58
C LEU A 104 -1.44 -16.61 -2.08
N GLY A 105 -2.15 -16.59 -1.03
CA GLY A 105 -2.97 -17.70 -0.57
C GLY A 105 -2.35 -19.09 -0.90
N GLY A 106 -2.29 -20.01 0.02
CA GLY A 106 -1.61 -21.29 -0.20
C GLY A 106 -2.10 -22.04 -1.46
N LEU A 107 -3.38 -21.90 -1.80
CA LEU A 107 -3.97 -22.53 -2.99
C LEU A 107 -3.44 -21.93 -4.31
N ASN A 108 -3.34 -20.60 -4.40
CA ASN A 108 -2.81 -19.94 -5.60
C ASN A 108 -1.32 -20.25 -5.79
N PHE A 109 -0.55 -20.29 -4.71
CA PHE A 109 0.86 -20.71 -4.75
C PHE A 109 1.00 -22.14 -5.25
N PHE A 110 0.15 -23.08 -4.80
CA PHE A 110 0.14 -24.46 -5.28
C PHE A 110 -0.14 -24.55 -6.79
N TRP A 111 -1.14 -23.83 -7.29
CA TRP A 111 -1.46 -23.83 -8.73
C TRP A 111 -0.34 -23.23 -9.58
N ILE A 112 0.30 -22.16 -9.11
CA ILE A 112 1.47 -21.56 -9.78
C ILE A 112 2.64 -22.55 -9.81
N ALA A 113 2.91 -23.22 -8.69
CA ALA A 113 3.99 -24.21 -8.59
C ALA A 113 3.71 -25.42 -9.52
N LEU A 114 2.48 -25.91 -9.54
CA LEU A 114 2.05 -27.02 -10.41
C LEU A 114 2.17 -26.64 -11.89
N ALA A 115 1.67 -25.45 -12.27
CA ALA A 115 1.78 -24.95 -13.65
C ALA A 115 3.27 -24.80 -14.06
N THR A 116 4.11 -24.30 -13.15
CA THR A 116 5.56 -24.18 -13.39
C THR A 116 6.23 -25.54 -13.52
N PHE A 117 5.89 -26.49 -12.65
CA PHE A 117 6.40 -27.87 -12.76
C PHE A 117 6.04 -28.48 -14.10
N THR A 118 4.75 -28.45 -14.46
CA THR A 118 4.26 -29.03 -15.72
C THR A 118 4.91 -28.35 -16.94
N SER A 119 5.02 -27.00 -16.94
CA SER A 119 5.69 -26.24 -18.01
C SER A 119 7.15 -26.64 -18.16
N ASN A 120 7.90 -26.77 -17.05
CA ASN A 120 9.31 -27.17 -17.11
C ASN A 120 9.49 -28.62 -17.58
N VAL A 121 8.58 -29.54 -17.18
CA VAL A 121 8.59 -30.94 -17.69
C VAL A 121 8.26 -30.98 -19.17
N LEU A 122 7.20 -30.28 -19.63
CA LEU A 122 6.89 -30.17 -21.06
C LEU A 122 8.04 -29.55 -21.86
N GLY A 123 8.77 -28.62 -21.24
CA GLY A 123 9.98 -28.05 -21.81
C GLY A 123 11.06 -29.08 -22.12
N LEU A 124 11.15 -30.21 -21.42
CA LEU A 124 12.09 -31.30 -21.74
C LEU A 124 11.75 -31.99 -23.06
N ALA A 125 10.49 -32.03 -23.47
CA ALA A 125 10.03 -32.73 -24.65
C ALA A 125 10.80 -32.32 -25.91
N THR A 126 11.11 -31.04 -26.08
CA THR A 126 11.89 -30.54 -27.23
C THR A 126 13.31 -31.13 -27.27
N SER A 127 13.98 -31.20 -26.11
CA SER A 127 15.35 -31.73 -26.02
C SER A 127 15.37 -33.24 -26.28
N ILE A 128 14.40 -33.99 -25.74
CA ILE A 128 14.26 -35.43 -25.95
C ILE A 128 13.87 -35.73 -27.41
N PHE A 129 13.00 -34.93 -28.00
CA PHE A 129 12.64 -35.05 -29.43
C PHE A 129 13.89 -34.98 -30.31
N ILE A 130 14.68 -33.92 -30.13
CA ILE A 130 15.89 -33.74 -30.93
C ILE A 130 16.84 -34.91 -30.73
N MET A 131 17.04 -35.37 -29.49
CA MET A 131 17.86 -36.55 -29.21
C MET A 131 17.37 -37.76 -30.00
N VAL A 132 16.09 -38.10 -29.91
CA VAL A 132 15.51 -39.27 -30.60
C VAL A 132 15.59 -39.12 -32.13
N VAL A 133 15.38 -37.92 -32.65
CA VAL A 133 15.51 -37.67 -34.09
C VAL A 133 16.92 -37.95 -34.59
N TYR A 134 17.96 -37.42 -33.92
CA TYR A 134 19.35 -37.63 -34.34
C TYR A 134 19.84 -39.06 -34.11
N ASP A 135 19.39 -39.75 -33.07
CA ASP A 135 19.89 -41.07 -32.71
C ASP A 135 19.13 -42.21 -33.40
N ARG A 136 17.86 -42.03 -33.73
CA ARG A 136 17.04 -43.14 -34.27
C ARG A 136 16.33 -42.81 -35.58
N VAL A 137 15.76 -41.62 -35.71
CA VAL A 137 14.92 -41.28 -36.88
C VAL A 137 15.77 -41.04 -38.11
N LEU A 138 16.80 -40.21 -38.00
CA LEU A 138 17.68 -39.86 -39.11
C LEU A 138 18.51 -41.06 -39.62
N PRO A 139 19.15 -41.88 -38.77
CA PRO A 139 19.89 -43.03 -39.25
C PRO A 139 19.03 -44.10 -39.94
N ASN A 140 17.77 -44.24 -39.46
CA ASN A 140 16.87 -45.25 -39.98
C ASN A 140 15.89 -44.73 -41.08
N GLN A 141 15.98 -43.45 -41.45
CA GLN A 141 15.08 -42.80 -42.42
C GLN A 141 13.58 -43.01 -42.09
N ALA A 142 13.22 -42.94 -40.80
CA ALA A 142 11.89 -43.30 -40.30
C ALA A 142 10.92 -42.10 -40.35
N ASP A 143 10.41 -41.75 -41.54
CA ASP A 143 9.56 -40.59 -41.78
C ASP A 143 8.28 -40.59 -40.91
N GLN A 144 7.61 -41.72 -40.79
CA GLN A 144 6.37 -41.86 -39.99
C GLN A 144 6.60 -41.51 -38.51
N SER A 145 7.74 -41.97 -37.98
CA SER A 145 8.13 -41.67 -36.59
C SER A 145 8.47 -40.19 -36.41
N LEU A 146 9.09 -39.55 -37.42
CA LEU A 146 9.40 -38.14 -37.40
C LEU A 146 8.12 -37.30 -37.27
N TYR A 147 7.12 -37.55 -38.13
CA TYR A 147 5.88 -36.79 -38.09
C TYR A 147 5.08 -37.02 -36.79
N ALA A 148 5.05 -38.26 -36.30
CA ALA A 148 4.38 -38.56 -35.01
C ALA A 148 5.05 -37.83 -33.84
N LEU A 149 6.37 -37.87 -33.75
CA LEU A 149 7.11 -37.18 -32.71
C LEU A 149 7.00 -35.66 -32.82
N ALA A 150 7.09 -35.10 -34.03
CA ALA A 150 6.92 -33.66 -34.29
C ALA A 150 5.54 -33.17 -33.86
N PHE A 151 4.48 -33.93 -34.17
CA PHE A 151 3.11 -33.62 -33.74
C PHE A 151 2.98 -33.67 -32.21
N GLY A 152 3.55 -34.70 -31.56
CA GLY A 152 3.53 -34.81 -30.10
C GLY A 152 4.24 -33.64 -29.41
N VAL A 153 5.43 -33.24 -29.92
CA VAL A 153 6.15 -32.07 -29.37
C VAL A 153 5.42 -30.75 -29.67
N GLY A 154 4.78 -30.64 -30.83
CA GLY A 154 3.93 -29.49 -31.13
C GLY A 154 2.81 -29.31 -30.11
N ILE A 155 2.14 -30.40 -29.70
CA ILE A 155 1.14 -30.40 -28.64
C ILE A 155 1.80 -30.01 -27.29
N ALA A 156 2.96 -30.57 -26.96
CA ALA A 156 3.65 -30.25 -25.71
C ALA A 156 4.03 -28.75 -25.64
N ILE A 157 4.47 -28.14 -26.72
CA ILE A 157 4.78 -26.71 -26.81
C ILE A 157 3.50 -25.87 -26.60
N LEU A 158 2.36 -26.27 -27.21
CA LEU A 158 1.08 -25.59 -27.01
C LEU A 158 0.67 -25.60 -25.53
N PHE A 159 0.71 -26.76 -24.89
CA PHE A 159 0.39 -26.87 -23.46
C PHE A 159 1.38 -26.08 -22.58
N ASP A 160 2.69 -26.10 -22.89
CA ASP A 160 3.68 -25.29 -22.19
C ASP A 160 3.31 -23.79 -22.23
N GLN A 161 2.89 -23.28 -23.40
CA GLN A 161 2.46 -21.87 -23.53
C GLN A 161 1.16 -21.60 -22.74
N LEU A 162 0.20 -22.54 -22.76
CA LEU A 162 -1.04 -22.42 -21.97
C LEU A 162 -0.74 -22.37 -20.46
N PHE A 163 0.15 -23.23 -19.95
CA PHE A 163 0.51 -23.20 -18.54
C PHE A 163 1.27 -21.92 -18.15
N LYS A 164 2.14 -21.40 -19.02
CA LYS A 164 2.81 -20.10 -18.81
C LYS A 164 1.80 -18.96 -18.78
N ALA A 165 0.82 -18.93 -19.69
CA ALA A 165 -0.24 -17.95 -19.71
C ALA A 165 -1.13 -18.05 -18.46
N ALA A 166 -1.58 -19.24 -18.09
CA ALA A 166 -2.38 -19.48 -16.89
C ALA A 166 -1.65 -19.02 -15.62
N ARG A 167 -0.36 -19.34 -15.49
CA ARG A 167 0.48 -18.87 -14.38
C ARG A 167 0.54 -17.34 -14.32
N GLY A 168 0.72 -16.69 -15.47
CA GLY A 168 0.72 -15.23 -15.58
C GLY A 168 -0.60 -14.63 -15.11
N SER A 169 -1.72 -15.15 -15.59
CA SER A 169 -3.08 -14.67 -15.22
C SER A 169 -3.39 -14.85 -13.73
N ILE A 170 -2.98 -15.97 -13.11
CA ILE A 170 -3.17 -16.19 -11.67
C ILE A 170 -2.39 -15.14 -10.85
N LEU A 171 -1.16 -14.83 -11.26
CA LEU A 171 -0.33 -13.81 -10.60
C LEU A 171 -0.93 -12.42 -10.73
N GLU A 172 -1.38 -12.06 -11.93
CA GLU A 172 -2.00 -10.77 -12.23
C GLU A 172 -3.31 -10.59 -11.46
N TYR A 173 -4.20 -11.58 -11.46
CA TYR A 173 -5.45 -11.56 -10.69
C TYR A 173 -5.20 -11.40 -9.19
N SER A 174 -4.21 -12.13 -8.66
CA SER A 174 -3.81 -12.01 -7.26
C SER A 174 -3.26 -10.64 -6.91
N ALA A 175 -2.60 -9.96 -7.86
CA ALA A 175 -2.07 -8.62 -7.67
C ALA A 175 -3.18 -7.56 -7.63
N VAL A 176 -4.17 -7.63 -8.53
CA VAL A 176 -5.27 -6.64 -8.64
C VAL A 176 -6.12 -6.57 -7.38
N ASN A 177 -6.54 -7.71 -6.83
CA ASN A 177 -7.38 -7.75 -5.63
C ASN A 177 -6.73 -7.11 -4.39
N LYS A 178 -5.41 -7.02 -4.37
CA LYS A 178 -4.64 -6.42 -3.26
C LYS A 178 -4.32 -4.98 -3.47
N ASP A 179 -4.28 -4.57 -4.72
CA ASP A 179 -3.95 -3.21 -5.10
C ASP A 179 -4.89 -2.22 -4.42
N LYS A 180 -6.19 -2.50 -4.45
CA LYS A 180 -7.20 -1.69 -3.77
C LYS A 180 -6.89 -1.56 -2.28
N LYS A 181 -6.76 -2.68 -1.57
CA LYS A 181 -6.47 -2.66 -0.11
C LYS A 181 -5.18 -1.95 0.23
N SER A 182 -4.13 -2.12 -0.58
CA SER A 182 -2.83 -1.48 -0.33
C SER A 182 -2.88 0.02 -0.58
N ASN A 183 -3.59 0.47 -1.61
CA ASN A 183 -3.78 1.89 -1.88
C ASN A 183 -4.62 2.56 -0.79
N ASP A 184 -5.68 1.90 -0.30
CA ASP A 184 -6.48 2.38 0.83
C ASP A 184 -5.59 2.56 2.08
N HIS A 185 -4.73 1.60 2.40
CA HIS A 185 -3.80 1.71 3.52
C HIS A 185 -2.73 2.79 3.34
N ILE A 186 -2.24 3.02 2.12
CA ILE A 186 -1.33 4.13 1.83
C ILE A 186 -2.05 5.46 2.06
N PHE A 187 -3.27 5.59 1.56
CA PHE A 187 -4.08 6.79 1.76
C PHE A 187 -4.36 7.04 3.24
N GLU A 188 -4.81 6.03 3.98
CA GLU A 188 -5.00 6.12 5.41
C GLU A 188 -3.74 6.52 6.16
N GLN A 189 -2.58 5.98 5.77
CA GLN A 189 -1.31 6.35 6.38
C GLN A 189 -0.96 7.82 6.13
N PHE A 190 -1.29 8.39 4.96
CA PHE A 190 -1.10 9.82 4.71
C PHE A 190 -1.99 10.68 5.61
N VAL A 191 -3.24 10.31 5.77
CA VAL A 191 -4.23 11.08 6.54
C VAL A 191 -3.98 10.96 8.05
N GLU A 192 -3.70 9.76 8.54
CA GLU A 192 -3.65 9.43 9.96
C GLU A 192 -2.27 9.58 10.61
N THR A 193 -1.21 9.89 9.84
CA THR A 193 0.12 9.99 10.44
C THR A 193 0.21 11.14 11.45
N LYS A 194 0.80 10.87 12.61
CA LYS A 194 1.05 11.88 13.65
C LYS A 194 2.18 12.84 13.28
N THR A 195 3.07 12.38 12.41
CA THR A 195 4.21 13.18 11.96
C THR A 195 3.71 14.33 11.09
N ASP A 196 4.19 15.53 11.35
CA ASP A 196 3.92 16.70 10.52
C ASP A 196 4.49 16.48 9.11
N LEU A 197 3.62 16.06 8.19
CA LEU A 197 3.98 15.81 6.79
C LEU A 197 4.34 17.10 6.05
N THR A 198 3.98 18.28 6.60
CA THR A 198 4.35 19.58 6.00
C THR A 198 5.85 19.82 5.99
N LYS A 199 6.61 19.11 6.84
CA LYS A 199 8.08 19.13 6.85
C LYS A 199 8.71 18.38 5.68
N ARG A 200 7.96 17.54 4.99
CA ARG A 200 8.40 16.84 3.78
C ARG A 200 7.86 17.59 2.57
N SER A 201 8.67 17.74 1.53
CA SER A 201 8.17 18.33 0.28
C SER A 201 7.05 17.44 -0.28
N ILE A 202 6.00 18.05 -0.83
CA ILE A 202 4.89 17.34 -1.51
C ILE A 202 5.45 16.37 -2.54
N GLY A 203 6.51 16.76 -3.26
CA GLY A 203 7.21 15.89 -4.20
C GLY A 203 7.85 14.66 -3.56
N SER A 204 8.32 14.73 -2.30
CA SER A 204 8.85 13.55 -1.61
C SER A 204 7.73 12.62 -1.13
N LEU A 205 6.55 13.14 -0.84
CA LEU A 205 5.39 12.33 -0.47
C LEU A 205 4.77 11.63 -1.68
N SER A 206 4.70 12.30 -2.83
CA SER A 206 4.21 11.69 -4.08
C SER A 206 5.08 10.50 -4.54
N THR A 207 6.36 10.43 -4.10
CA THR A 207 7.21 9.28 -4.41
C THR A 207 6.79 7.99 -3.70
N ILE A 208 6.05 8.08 -2.60
CA ILE A 208 5.57 6.89 -1.84
C ILE A 208 4.63 6.03 -2.70
N SER A 209 3.67 6.65 -3.39
CA SER A 209 2.78 5.94 -4.32
C SER A 209 3.60 5.27 -5.43
N ARG A 210 4.58 5.96 -5.99
CA ARG A 210 5.47 5.42 -7.02
C ARG A 210 6.37 4.30 -6.50
N ASP A 211 6.87 4.40 -5.26
CA ASP A 211 7.62 3.32 -4.62
C ASP A 211 6.74 2.08 -4.47
N TYR A 212 5.44 2.25 -4.15
CA TYR A 212 4.49 1.14 -4.12
C TYR A 212 4.32 0.50 -5.51
N GLU A 213 4.12 1.30 -6.55
CA GLU A 213 4.03 0.79 -7.93
C GLU A 213 5.28 0.02 -8.35
N THR A 214 6.48 0.58 -8.07
CA THR A 214 7.76 -0.07 -8.38
C THR A 214 7.91 -1.41 -7.67
N TYR A 215 7.52 -1.47 -6.41
CA TYR A 215 7.55 -2.69 -5.62
C TYR A 215 6.54 -3.72 -6.14
N LYS A 216 5.30 -3.30 -6.38
CA LYS A 216 4.20 -4.11 -6.92
C LYS A 216 4.56 -4.70 -8.28
N GLU A 217 5.05 -3.87 -9.23
CA GLU A 217 5.44 -4.32 -10.57
C GLU A 217 6.47 -5.44 -10.51
N PHE A 218 7.47 -5.32 -9.64
CA PHE A 218 8.49 -6.37 -9.49
C PHE A 218 7.90 -7.67 -8.95
N ILE A 219 7.00 -7.60 -7.97
CA ILE A 219 6.41 -8.80 -7.34
C ILE A 219 5.38 -9.46 -8.25
N SER A 220 4.57 -8.66 -8.95
CA SER A 220 3.50 -9.19 -9.82
C SER A 220 4.03 -9.80 -11.12
N SER A 221 5.23 -9.40 -11.57
CA SER A 221 5.73 -9.80 -12.89
C SER A 221 6.80 -10.89 -12.84
N ALA A 222 8.04 -10.49 -12.92
CA ALA A 222 9.15 -11.41 -13.17
C ALA A 222 9.78 -11.98 -11.88
N GLY A 223 9.69 -11.26 -10.75
CA GLY A 223 10.45 -11.61 -9.56
C GLY A 223 10.01 -12.92 -8.90
N LEU A 224 8.70 -13.13 -8.76
CA LEU A 224 8.15 -14.37 -8.20
C LEU A 224 8.34 -15.57 -9.11
N ILE A 225 8.14 -15.36 -10.42
CA ILE A 225 8.34 -16.43 -11.43
C ILE A 225 9.79 -16.94 -11.38
N LEU A 226 10.75 -16.02 -11.31
CA LEU A 226 12.16 -16.39 -11.22
C LEU A 226 12.49 -17.24 -9.99
N LEU A 227 11.95 -16.89 -8.83
CA LEU A 227 12.18 -17.66 -7.59
C LEU A 227 11.62 -19.09 -7.68
N ILE A 228 10.50 -19.27 -8.38
CA ILE A 228 9.87 -20.58 -8.56
C ILE A 228 10.59 -21.41 -9.63
N ASP A 229 11.18 -20.75 -10.65
CA ASP A 229 11.93 -21.42 -11.71
C ASP A 229 13.35 -21.87 -11.26
N LEU A 230 13.96 -21.22 -10.25
CA LEU A 230 15.33 -21.55 -9.79
C LEU A 230 15.53 -23.02 -9.36
N PRO A 231 14.62 -23.66 -8.59
CA PRO A 231 14.80 -25.07 -8.20
C PRO A 231 14.89 -26.04 -9.39
N PHE A 232 14.30 -25.67 -10.55
CA PHE A 232 14.35 -26.53 -11.74
C PHE A 232 15.74 -26.63 -12.39
N ILE A 233 16.67 -25.73 -12.04
CA ILE A 233 18.08 -25.84 -12.43
C ILE A 233 18.62 -27.22 -12.02
N PHE A 234 18.33 -27.66 -10.79
CA PHE A 234 18.78 -28.98 -10.31
C PHE A 234 18.10 -30.12 -11.07
N VAL A 235 16.83 -29.98 -11.42
CA VAL A 235 16.10 -30.97 -12.22
C VAL A 235 16.72 -31.10 -13.62
N PHE A 236 17.04 -29.99 -14.27
CA PHE A 236 17.68 -30.03 -15.58
C PHE A 236 19.11 -30.63 -15.54
N VAL A 237 19.92 -30.27 -14.54
CA VAL A 237 21.23 -30.86 -14.34
C VAL A 237 21.12 -32.38 -14.11
N PHE A 238 20.14 -32.82 -13.32
CA PHE A 238 19.86 -34.23 -13.08
C PHE A 238 19.44 -34.98 -14.37
N VAL A 239 18.62 -34.38 -15.20
CA VAL A 239 18.23 -34.94 -16.51
C VAL A 239 19.45 -35.04 -17.43
N ILE A 240 20.34 -34.03 -17.43
CA ILE A 240 21.57 -34.04 -18.22
C ILE A 240 22.51 -35.21 -17.78
N TYR A 241 22.59 -35.50 -16.49
CA TYR A 241 23.35 -36.64 -15.97
C TYR A 241 22.89 -37.98 -16.60
N PHE A 242 21.60 -38.21 -16.75
CA PHE A 242 21.07 -39.42 -17.36
C PHE A 242 21.26 -39.50 -18.88
N ILE A 243 21.25 -38.36 -19.57
CA ILE A 243 21.32 -38.30 -21.05
C ILE A 243 22.77 -38.19 -21.54
N GLY A 244 23.54 -37.36 -20.86
CA GLY A 244 24.87 -36.92 -21.35
C GLY A 244 26.04 -37.42 -20.51
N ASP A 245 25.82 -38.34 -19.56
CA ASP A 245 26.89 -38.86 -18.68
C ASP A 245 27.72 -37.71 -18.09
N LEU A 246 29.04 -37.74 -18.19
CA LEU A 246 29.94 -36.72 -17.62
C LEU A 246 29.69 -35.27 -18.12
N LEU A 247 28.91 -35.07 -19.17
CA LEU A 247 28.58 -33.70 -19.66
C LEU A 247 27.81 -32.87 -18.66
N PHE A 248 27.13 -33.47 -17.65
CA PHE A 248 26.45 -32.72 -16.59
C PHE A 248 27.40 -31.85 -15.76
N LEU A 249 28.71 -32.16 -15.73
CA LEU A 249 29.73 -31.36 -15.04
C LEU A 249 29.84 -29.95 -15.61
N VAL A 250 29.58 -29.77 -16.91
CA VAL A 250 29.68 -28.46 -17.55
C VAL A 250 28.63 -27.47 -16.96
N PRO A 251 27.33 -27.74 -16.99
CA PRO A 251 26.37 -26.84 -16.35
C PRO A 251 26.52 -26.83 -14.82
N LEU A 252 26.94 -27.90 -14.19
CA LEU A 252 27.21 -27.95 -12.75
C LEU A 252 28.30 -26.96 -12.32
N ILE A 253 29.32 -26.71 -13.14
CA ILE A 253 30.37 -25.71 -12.91
C ILE A 253 29.91 -24.32 -13.38
N ALA A 254 29.20 -24.24 -14.49
CA ALA A 254 28.72 -22.97 -15.04
C ALA A 254 27.71 -22.25 -14.11
N VAL A 255 26.83 -22.99 -13.45
CA VAL A 255 25.83 -22.41 -12.51
C VAL A 255 26.52 -21.67 -11.35
N PRO A 256 27.45 -22.26 -10.58
CA PRO A 256 28.17 -21.52 -9.54
C PRO A 256 28.99 -20.35 -10.10
N ALA A 257 29.62 -20.51 -11.27
CA ALA A 257 30.38 -19.43 -11.90
C ALA A 257 29.48 -18.21 -12.18
N VAL A 258 28.29 -18.42 -12.73
CA VAL A 258 27.29 -17.35 -12.92
C VAL A 258 26.88 -16.73 -11.60
N ILE A 259 26.55 -17.53 -10.58
CA ILE A 259 26.13 -17.05 -9.26
C ILE A 259 27.23 -16.20 -8.62
N ILE A 260 28.48 -16.63 -8.66
CA ILE A 260 29.64 -15.88 -8.13
C ILE A 260 29.75 -14.52 -8.82
N GLY A 261 29.67 -14.47 -10.15
CA GLY A 261 29.73 -13.21 -10.90
C GLY A 261 28.58 -12.26 -10.53
N ILE A 262 27.37 -12.79 -10.36
CA ILE A 262 26.22 -12.02 -9.89
C ILE A 262 26.49 -11.46 -8.49
N ILE A 263 26.97 -12.26 -7.55
CA ILE A 263 27.25 -11.84 -6.17
C ILE A 263 28.32 -10.74 -6.14
N VAL A 264 29.36 -10.85 -6.96
CA VAL A 264 30.44 -9.85 -7.03
C VAL A 264 29.93 -8.49 -7.54
N ILE A 265 29.04 -8.49 -8.52
CA ILE A 265 28.52 -7.25 -9.13
C ILE A 265 27.39 -6.64 -8.30
N GLN A 266 26.65 -7.45 -7.54
CA GLN A 266 25.46 -7.05 -6.78
C GLN A 266 25.65 -5.81 -5.87
N PRO A 267 26.71 -5.66 -5.07
CA PRO A 267 26.87 -4.50 -4.21
C PRO A 267 27.03 -3.17 -4.99
N PHE A 268 27.66 -3.20 -6.15
CA PHE A 268 27.79 -2.05 -7.03
C PHE A 268 26.44 -1.65 -7.62
N LEU A 269 25.69 -2.63 -8.11
CA LEU A 269 24.35 -2.41 -8.65
C LEU A 269 23.38 -1.90 -7.59
N PHE A 270 23.44 -2.44 -6.38
CA PHE A 270 22.61 -2.00 -5.26
C PHE A 270 22.88 -0.55 -4.85
N ARG A 271 24.16 -0.18 -4.69
CA ARG A 271 24.56 1.20 -4.37
C ARG A 271 24.09 2.18 -5.44
N THR A 272 24.22 1.80 -6.70
CA THR A 272 23.78 2.62 -7.83
C THR A 272 22.26 2.76 -7.87
N SER A 273 21.50 1.68 -7.66
CA SER A 273 20.04 1.71 -7.59
C SER A 273 19.53 2.61 -6.45
N LYS A 274 20.17 2.55 -5.27
CA LYS A 274 19.86 3.44 -4.15
C LYS A 274 20.13 4.92 -4.50
N ARG A 275 21.22 5.19 -5.20
CA ARG A 275 21.55 6.54 -5.66
C ARG A 275 20.55 7.05 -6.71
N VAL A 276 20.13 6.19 -7.66
CA VAL A 276 19.09 6.50 -8.65
C VAL A 276 17.80 6.90 -7.95
N SER A 277 17.35 6.13 -6.95
CA SER A 277 16.14 6.45 -6.18
C SER A 277 16.24 7.82 -5.51
N LYS A 278 17.36 8.10 -4.80
CA LYS A 278 17.57 9.38 -4.11
C LYS A 278 17.60 10.57 -5.07
N VAL A 279 18.35 10.48 -6.17
CA VAL A 279 18.44 11.57 -7.17
C VAL A 279 17.11 11.79 -7.86
N ASN A 280 16.36 10.71 -8.15
CA ASN A 280 15.02 10.81 -8.71
C ASN A 280 14.04 11.53 -7.77
N GLN A 281 14.07 11.20 -6.46
CA GLN A 281 13.27 11.92 -5.45
C GLN A 281 13.57 13.41 -5.44
N SER A 282 14.85 13.79 -5.44
CA SER A 282 15.26 15.19 -5.46
C SER A 282 14.80 15.92 -6.73
N LYS A 283 14.94 15.28 -7.90
CA LYS A 283 14.49 15.82 -9.19
C LYS A 283 12.97 16.03 -9.21
N GLN A 284 12.20 15.05 -8.74
CA GLN A 284 10.74 15.13 -8.67
C GLN A 284 10.29 16.21 -7.66
N GLY A 285 10.96 16.29 -6.51
CA GLY A 285 10.71 17.35 -5.53
C GLY A 285 10.89 18.74 -6.12
N LEU A 286 11.98 18.96 -6.83
CA LEU A 286 12.23 20.24 -7.51
C LEU A 286 11.21 20.53 -8.62
N LEU A 287 10.79 19.51 -9.37
CA LEU A 287 9.75 19.68 -10.41
C LEU A 287 8.43 20.14 -9.79
N VAL A 288 7.98 19.47 -8.72
CA VAL A 288 6.75 19.86 -8.01
C VAL A 288 6.87 21.28 -7.43
N GLU A 289 8.03 21.65 -6.86
CA GLU A 289 8.30 22.99 -6.35
C GLU A 289 8.18 24.05 -7.47
N ILE A 290 8.79 23.79 -8.63
CA ILE A 290 8.72 24.68 -9.80
C ILE A 290 7.28 24.84 -10.29
N LEU A 291 6.54 23.73 -10.41
CA LEU A 291 5.15 23.76 -10.89
C LEU A 291 4.21 24.46 -9.90
N SER A 292 4.42 24.23 -8.61
CA SER A 292 3.63 24.92 -7.56
C SER A 292 3.92 26.43 -7.49
N GLY A 293 5.12 26.85 -7.86
CA GLY A 293 5.54 28.26 -7.84
C GLY A 293 5.66 28.91 -9.22
N LEU A 294 4.95 28.42 -10.24
CA LEU A 294 5.14 28.82 -11.63
C LEU A 294 4.93 30.32 -11.86
N ASP A 295 3.90 30.90 -11.24
CA ASP A 295 3.61 32.33 -11.36
C ASP A 295 4.69 33.18 -10.67
N ALA A 296 5.13 32.78 -9.48
CA ALA A 296 6.25 33.43 -8.79
C ALA A 296 7.54 33.35 -9.62
N LEU A 297 7.79 32.24 -10.30
CA LEU A 297 8.92 32.06 -11.21
C LEU A 297 8.84 33.07 -12.38
N ARG A 298 7.65 33.20 -12.99
CA ARG A 298 7.41 34.12 -14.13
C ARG A 298 7.58 35.60 -13.72
N ILE A 299 6.96 35.98 -12.61
CA ILE A 299 6.98 37.36 -12.10
C ILE A 299 8.38 37.80 -11.68
N ASN A 300 9.12 36.92 -10.99
CA ASN A 300 10.45 37.26 -10.47
C ASN A 300 11.60 37.02 -11.46
N GLY A 301 11.32 36.56 -12.68
CA GLY A 301 12.34 36.28 -13.69
C GLY A 301 13.35 35.20 -13.29
N ALA A 302 12.97 34.29 -12.37
CA ALA A 302 13.85 33.24 -11.83
C ALA A 302 14.09 32.06 -12.79
N TYR A 303 13.69 32.19 -14.06
CA TYR A 303 13.75 31.14 -15.07
C TYR A 303 15.16 30.55 -15.26
N SER A 304 16.17 31.41 -15.43
CA SER A 304 17.55 30.97 -15.68
C SER A 304 18.13 30.16 -14.51
N LEU A 305 17.86 30.60 -13.28
CA LEU A 305 18.32 29.95 -12.05
C LEU A 305 17.68 28.55 -11.90
N LEU A 306 16.35 28.47 -12.01
CA LEU A 306 15.63 27.22 -11.81
C LEU A 306 15.85 26.25 -12.97
N LYS A 307 15.96 26.74 -14.21
CA LYS A 307 16.39 25.95 -15.36
C LYS A 307 17.75 25.31 -15.12
N LYS A 308 18.74 26.08 -14.65
CA LYS A 308 20.08 25.58 -14.34
C LYS A 308 20.04 24.50 -13.25
N LYS A 309 19.29 24.73 -12.17
CA LYS A 309 19.12 23.74 -11.09
C LYS A 309 18.46 22.45 -11.60
N PHE A 310 17.37 22.58 -12.36
CA PHE A 310 16.65 21.43 -12.90
C PHE A 310 17.50 20.64 -13.89
N SER A 311 18.20 21.32 -14.83
CA SER A 311 19.13 20.66 -15.77
C SER A 311 20.23 19.92 -15.04
N ALA A 312 20.85 20.51 -14.01
CA ALA A 312 21.88 19.84 -13.23
C ALA A 312 21.37 18.58 -12.53
N GLN A 313 20.16 18.61 -11.97
CA GLN A 313 19.55 17.41 -11.37
C GLN A 313 19.13 16.38 -12.43
N ALA A 314 18.65 16.81 -13.59
CA ALA A 314 18.32 15.92 -14.71
C ALA A 314 19.57 15.23 -15.25
N ASP A 315 20.68 15.96 -15.37
CA ASP A 315 21.98 15.42 -15.81
C ASP A 315 22.54 14.41 -14.80
N ASP A 316 22.49 14.71 -13.48
CA ASP A 316 22.92 13.76 -12.45
C ASP A 316 22.05 12.51 -12.47
N PHE A 317 20.73 12.67 -12.60
CA PHE A 317 19.80 11.53 -12.74
C PHE A 317 20.14 10.67 -13.97
N SER A 318 20.38 11.30 -15.13
CA SER A 318 20.79 10.60 -16.35
C SER A 318 22.09 9.83 -16.18
N LYS A 319 23.12 10.47 -15.60
CA LYS A 319 24.42 9.84 -15.34
C LYS A 319 24.29 8.63 -14.43
N VAL A 320 23.58 8.77 -13.31
CA VAL A 320 23.43 7.68 -12.34
C VAL A 320 22.57 6.54 -12.93
N THR A 321 21.52 6.87 -13.69
CA THR A 321 20.67 5.88 -14.36
C THR A 321 21.45 5.11 -15.45
N ASN A 322 22.25 5.81 -16.24
CA ASN A 322 23.09 5.18 -17.26
C ASN A 322 24.15 4.26 -16.63
N ASN A 323 24.75 4.65 -15.50
CA ASN A 323 25.64 3.78 -14.76
C ASN A 323 24.93 2.51 -14.25
N ALA A 324 23.70 2.64 -13.72
CA ALA A 324 22.91 1.47 -13.29
C ALA A 324 22.61 0.52 -14.47
N LYS A 325 22.19 1.07 -15.62
CA LYS A 325 21.98 0.30 -16.87
C LYS A 325 23.26 -0.39 -17.32
N ARG A 326 24.40 0.32 -17.27
CA ARG A 326 25.71 -0.24 -17.66
C ARG A 326 26.09 -1.43 -16.78
N PHE A 327 25.95 -1.34 -15.46
CA PHE A 327 26.21 -2.47 -14.56
C PHE A 327 25.27 -3.64 -14.83
N SER A 328 23.99 -3.39 -15.06
CA SER A 328 23.03 -4.43 -15.43
C SER A 328 23.42 -5.12 -16.75
N GLN A 329 23.85 -4.34 -17.75
CA GLN A 329 24.31 -4.86 -19.03
C GLN A 329 25.59 -5.71 -18.89
N VAL A 330 26.56 -5.25 -18.09
CA VAL A 330 27.78 -6.03 -17.80
C VAL A 330 27.43 -7.37 -17.16
N THR A 331 26.48 -7.37 -16.21
CA THR A 331 26.03 -8.62 -15.58
C THR A 331 25.39 -9.56 -16.60
N SER A 332 24.52 -9.04 -17.47
CA SER A 332 23.87 -9.83 -18.52
C SER A 332 24.88 -10.39 -19.52
N ASN A 333 25.84 -9.58 -19.95
CA ASN A 333 26.89 -10.00 -20.87
C ASN A 333 27.78 -11.08 -20.25
N TYR A 334 28.13 -10.94 -18.96
CA TYR A 334 28.91 -11.97 -18.26
C TYR A 334 28.18 -13.32 -18.26
N VAL A 335 26.89 -13.34 -17.94
CA VAL A 335 26.10 -14.59 -17.96
C VAL A 335 26.03 -15.18 -19.38
N SER A 336 25.85 -14.33 -20.40
CA SER A 336 25.84 -14.77 -21.80
C SER A 336 27.19 -15.38 -22.22
N ILE A 337 28.32 -14.81 -21.79
CA ILE A 337 29.65 -15.37 -22.05
C ILE A 337 29.80 -16.77 -21.41
N ILE A 338 29.43 -16.92 -20.13
CA ILE A 338 29.49 -18.24 -19.46
C ILE A 338 28.61 -19.25 -20.18
N GLN A 339 27.39 -18.83 -20.63
CA GLN A 339 26.50 -19.71 -21.37
C GLN A 339 27.13 -20.18 -22.71
N GLN A 340 27.75 -19.29 -23.47
CA GLN A 340 28.42 -19.62 -24.71
C GLN A 340 29.62 -20.53 -24.47
N LEU A 341 30.45 -20.25 -23.44
CA LEU A 341 31.55 -21.10 -23.06
C LEU A 341 31.09 -22.51 -22.63
N ALA A 342 30.00 -22.61 -21.90
CA ALA A 342 29.39 -23.89 -21.54
C ALA A 342 28.92 -24.67 -22.78
N GLN A 343 28.36 -24.03 -23.78
CA GLN A 343 27.96 -24.67 -25.04
C GLN A 343 29.17 -25.20 -25.80
N ILE A 344 30.25 -24.41 -25.89
CA ILE A 344 31.52 -24.86 -26.52
C ILE A 344 32.09 -26.03 -25.74
N ALA A 345 32.15 -25.97 -24.43
CA ALA A 345 32.66 -27.04 -23.58
C ALA A 345 31.88 -28.35 -23.78
N ILE A 346 30.51 -28.26 -23.84
CA ILE A 346 29.68 -29.45 -24.13
C ILE A 346 30.04 -30.10 -25.46
N ILE A 347 30.30 -29.31 -26.50
CA ILE A 347 30.68 -29.86 -27.82
C ILE A 347 32.06 -30.51 -27.75
N VAL A 348 33.05 -29.84 -27.15
CA VAL A 348 34.43 -30.36 -27.07
C VAL A 348 34.51 -31.63 -26.23
N PHE A 349 33.94 -31.61 -25.00
CA PHE A 349 33.94 -32.80 -24.15
C PHE A 349 33.01 -33.89 -24.70
N GLY A 350 31.89 -33.50 -25.30
CA GLY A 350 30.94 -34.40 -25.94
C GLY A 350 31.57 -35.15 -27.12
N PHE A 351 32.41 -34.48 -27.91
CA PHE A 351 33.17 -35.12 -28.99
C PHE A 351 34.04 -36.26 -28.46
N HIS A 352 34.81 -36.06 -27.38
CA HIS A 352 35.63 -37.11 -26.79
C HIS A 352 34.81 -38.28 -26.28
N LEU A 353 33.73 -38.03 -25.57
CA LEU A 353 32.84 -39.09 -25.06
C LEU A 353 32.10 -39.84 -26.20
N PHE A 354 31.80 -39.13 -27.28
CA PHE A 354 31.21 -39.74 -28.48
C PHE A 354 32.20 -40.69 -29.18
N VAL A 355 33.47 -40.29 -29.33
CA VAL A 355 34.52 -41.13 -29.89
C VAL A 355 34.76 -42.39 -29.04
N GLU A 356 34.64 -42.24 -27.71
CA GLU A 356 34.68 -43.37 -26.76
C GLU A 356 33.39 -44.23 -26.75
N GLN A 357 32.39 -43.89 -27.59
CA GLN A 357 31.08 -44.57 -27.68
C GLN A 357 30.28 -44.57 -26.37
N LYS A 358 30.57 -43.63 -25.45
CA LYS A 358 29.82 -43.50 -24.17
C LYS A 358 28.51 -42.77 -24.34
N ILE A 359 28.41 -41.84 -25.28
CA ILE A 359 27.21 -41.04 -25.54
C ILE A 359 26.93 -40.98 -27.04
N SER A 360 25.69 -40.69 -27.41
CA SER A 360 25.24 -40.52 -28.80
C SER A 360 25.37 -39.08 -29.26
N MET A 361 25.28 -38.85 -30.58
CA MET A 361 25.24 -37.50 -31.16
C MET A 361 24.03 -36.71 -30.71
N GLY A 362 22.87 -37.39 -30.63
CA GLY A 362 21.63 -36.79 -30.12
C GLY A 362 21.73 -36.37 -28.64
N ALA A 363 22.50 -37.14 -27.83
CA ALA A 363 22.73 -36.81 -26.42
C ALA A 363 23.56 -35.51 -26.28
N ILE A 364 24.56 -35.27 -27.14
CA ILE A 364 25.32 -34.00 -27.13
C ILE A 364 24.41 -32.82 -27.42
N ILE A 365 23.59 -32.92 -28.48
CA ILE A 365 22.67 -31.84 -28.88
C ILE A 365 21.60 -31.59 -27.80
N ALA A 366 21.02 -32.67 -27.25
CA ALA A 366 20.06 -32.57 -26.17
C ALA A 366 20.65 -31.89 -24.92
N THR A 367 21.86 -32.26 -24.53
CA THR A 367 22.58 -31.67 -23.41
C THR A 367 22.87 -30.18 -23.65
N MET A 368 23.24 -29.80 -24.85
CA MET A 368 23.46 -28.39 -25.22
C MET A 368 22.18 -27.56 -25.02
N ILE A 369 21.02 -28.07 -25.47
CA ILE A 369 19.72 -27.39 -25.31
C ILE A 369 19.30 -27.33 -23.83
N LEU A 370 19.49 -28.45 -23.11
CA LEU A 370 19.16 -28.50 -21.66
C LEU A 370 20.08 -27.58 -20.84
N SER A 371 21.37 -27.48 -21.20
CA SER A 371 22.29 -26.52 -20.58
C SER A 371 21.79 -25.07 -20.77
N GLY A 372 21.28 -24.74 -21.95
CA GLY A 372 20.65 -23.44 -22.20
C GLY A 372 19.43 -23.20 -21.29
N LYS A 373 18.59 -24.23 -21.05
CA LYS A 373 17.46 -24.16 -20.12
C LYS A 373 17.90 -24.08 -18.65
N THR A 374 19.00 -24.71 -18.28
CA THR A 374 19.59 -24.64 -16.94
C THR A 374 20.08 -23.23 -16.61
N LEU A 375 20.78 -22.59 -17.56
CA LEU A 375 21.35 -21.26 -17.37
C LEU A 375 20.33 -20.12 -17.66
N GLY A 376 19.23 -20.40 -18.35
CA GLY A 376 18.20 -19.44 -18.74
C GLY A 376 17.59 -18.65 -17.57
N PRO A 377 17.13 -19.29 -16.49
CA PRO A 377 16.65 -18.60 -15.30
C PRO A 377 17.67 -17.63 -14.68
N LEU A 378 18.96 -18.02 -14.66
CA LEU A 378 20.05 -17.18 -14.14
C LEU A 378 20.28 -15.95 -15.03
N ALA A 379 20.20 -16.11 -16.37
CA ALA A 379 20.28 -15.00 -17.30
C ALA A 379 19.14 -14.00 -17.11
N LYS A 380 17.90 -14.47 -16.93
CA LYS A 380 16.73 -13.63 -16.59
C LYS A 380 16.91 -12.93 -15.23
N MET A 381 17.45 -13.65 -14.24
CA MET A 381 17.75 -13.07 -12.94
C MET A 381 18.75 -11.92 -13.07
N ALA A 382 19.84 -12.10 -13.83
CA ALA A 382 20.83 -11.05 -14.07
C ALA A 382 20.22 -9.80 -14.73
N GLN A 383 19.30 -9.96 -15.68
CA GLN A 383 18.58 -8.86 -16.33
C GLN A 383 17.64 -8.11 -15.38
N THR A 384 17.03 -8.82 -14.44
CA THR A 384 16.04 -8.26 -13.52
C THR A 384 16.63 -7.75 -12.21
N LEU A 385 17.92 -7.97 -11.93
CA LEU A 385 18.58 -7.53 -10.68
C LEU A 385 18.44 -6.03 -10.41
N GLY A 386 18.54 -5.19 -11.43
CA GLY A 386 18.34 -3.76 -11.29
C GLY A 386 16.93 -3.41 -10.78
N ARG A 387 15.90 -4.08 -11.32
CA ARG A 387 14.51 -3.92 -10.88
C ARG A 387 14.32 -4.47 -9.47
N ALA A 388 14.93 -5.61 -9.14
CA ALA A 388 14.89 -6.20 -7.80
C ALA A 388 15.48 -5.24 -6.75
N ASN A 389 16.61 -4.60 -7.05
CA ASN A 389 17.23 -3.62 -6.17
C ASN A 389 16.36 -2.37 -6.01
N SER A 390 15.75 -1.88 -7.09
CA SER A 390 14.81 -0.74 -7.02
C SER A 390 13.58 -1.09 -6.19
N ALA A 391 13.00 -2.27 -6.37
CA ALA A 391 11.89 -2.76 -5.58
C ALA A 391 12.25 -2.95 -4.09
N TYR A 392 13.46 -3.41 -3.79
CA TYR A 392 13.95 -3.50 -2.42
C TYR A 392 14.07 -2.13 -1.74
N VAL A 393 14.61 -1.13 -2.46
CA VAL A 393 14.70 0.25 -1.96
C VAL A 393 13.31 0.84 -1.76
N ALA A 394 12.41 0.66 -2.72
CA ALA A 394 11.01 1.08 -2.66
C ALA A 394 10.30 0.44 -1.45
N ARG A 395 10.47 -0.88 -1.26
CA ARG A 395 9.91 -1.58 -0.09
C ARG A 395 10.44 -1.01 1.23
N LYS A 396 11.73 -0.69 1.30
CA LYS A 396 12.30 -0.07 2.50
C LYS A 396 11.68 1.29 2.79
N ASN A 397 11.52 2.15 1.78
CA ASN A 397 10.86 3.45 1.92
C ASN A 397 9.41 3.30 2.40
N LEU A 398 8.68 2.29 1.88
CA LEU A 398 7.32 1.97 2.32
C LEU A 398 7.28 1.48 3.76
N ILE A 399 8.21 0.63 4.18
CA ILE A 399 8.32 0.19 5.58
C ILE A 399 8.59 1.37 6.50
N ASP A 400 9.51 2.25 6.13
CA ASP A 400 9.84 3.46 6.89
C ASP A 400 8.62 4.40 6.96
N PHE A 401 7.80 4.47 5.92
CA PHE A 401 6.56 5.23 5.90
C PHE A 401 5.48 4.61 6.79
N PHE A 402 5.21 3.31 6.66
CA PHE A 402 4.23 2.59 7.48
C PHE A 402 4.64 2.44 8.95
N SER A 403 5.92 2.59 9.26
CA SER A 403 6.44 2.58 10.64
C SER A 403 6.19 3.89 11.39
N GLN A 404 5.76 4.94 10.69
CA GLN A 404 5.42 6.19 11.35
C GLN A 404 4.20 6.02 12.24
N PRO A 405 4.18 6.67 13.42
CA PRO A 405 3.05 6.56 14.33
C PRO A 405 1.80 7.15 13.70
N ARG A 406 0.68 6.43 13.80
CA ARG A 406 -0.65 6.88 13.38
C ARG A 406 -1.40 7.42 14.58
N ARG A 407 -2.31 8.34 14.31
CA ARG A 407 -3.35 8.74 15.25
C ARG A 407 -4.47 7.71 15.18
N GLU A 408 -5.03 7.36 16.31
CA GLU A 408 -6.22 6.51 16.33
C GLU A 408 -7.40 7.25 15.70
N ARG A 409 -8.10 6.58 14.81
CA ARG A 409 -9.25 7.17 14.08
C ARG A 409 -10.49 7.25 14.97
N PHE A 410 -10.58 6.37 15.97
CA PHE A 410 -11.69 6.30 16.89
C PHE A 410 -11.21 6.05 18.33
N SER A 411 -11.75 6.81 19.25
CA SER A 411 -11.64 6.50 20.67
C SER A 411 -12.73 5.50 21.05
N LYS A 412 -12.40 4.54 21.92
CA LYS A 412 -13.41 3.64 22.52
C LYS A 412 -14.38 4.35 23.46
N THR A 413 -14.04 5.56 23.85
CA THR A 413 -14.83 6.49 24.63
C THR A 413 -15.07 7.69 23.72
N GLY A 414 -16.20 7.81 23.07
CA GLY A 414 -16.58 9.02 22.34
C GLY A 414 -16.42 10.27 23.23
N LEU A 415 -16.39 11.46 22.62
CA LEU A 415 -16.44 12.71 23.38
C LEU A 415 -17.57 12.58 24.40
N GLN A 416 -17.21 12.42 25.65
CA GLN A 416 -18.22 12.40 26.71
C GLN A 416 -18.97 13.73 26.60
N ASN A 417 -20.28 13.66 26.43
CA ASN A 417 -21.19 14.84 26.53
C ASN A 417 -21.21 15.37 27.96
N VAL A 418 -20.05 15.47 28.59
CA VAL A 418 -19.91 16.10 29.88
C VAL A 418 -20.00 17.59 29.61
N LYS A 419 -21.12 18.18 30.01
CA LYS A 419 -21.27 19.63 30.13
C LYS A 419 -20.25 20.16 31.14
N GLN A 420 -18.99 20.22 30.74
CA GLN A 420 -17.99 20.93 31.50
C GLN A 420 -18.13 22.44 31.21
N ASN A 421 -17.92 23.29 32.20
CA ASN A 421 -17.94 24.73 32.01
C ASN A 421 -16.82 25.27 31.09
N VAL A 422 -15.86 24.42 30.74
CA VAL A 422 -14.66 24.75 29.97
C VAL A 422 -14.66 23.98 28.65
N ALA A 423 -14.68 24.71 27.54
CA ALA A 423 -14.63 24.13 26.20
C ALA A 423 -13.22 23.71 25.78
N VAL A 424 -12.22 24.52 26.12
CA VAL A 424 -10.81 24.26 25.84
C VAL A 424 -9.96 24.60 27.07
N ASP A 425 -9.13 23.68 27.51
CA ASP A 425 -8.16 23.91 28.57
C ASP A 425 -6.74 23.62 28.10
N VAL A 426 -5.85 24.58 28.29
CA VAL A 426 -4.45 24.49 27.90
C VAL A 426 -3.60 24.66 29.16
N THR A 427 -2.84 23.63 29.51
CA THR A 427 -2.05 23.60 30.74
C THR A 427 -0.59 23.35 30.43
N ASN A 428 0.27 24.36 30.75
CA ASN A 428 1.73 24.32 30.57
C ASN A 428 2.19 23.80 29.19
N ALA A 429 1.42 24.10 28.14
CA ALA A 429 1.71 23.62 26.80
C ALA A 429 2.91 24.34 26.18
N SER A 430 3.86 23.56 25.64
CA SER A 430 4.98 24.07 24.86
C SER A 430 4.93 23.46 23.46
N ILE A 431 5.07 24.28 22.42
CA ILE A 431 4.92 23.86 21.04
C ILE A 431 6.18 24.19 20.24
N LYS A 432 6.71 23.18 19.56
CA LYS A 432 7.80 23.31 18.58
C LYS A 432 7.33 22.85 17.19
N LEU A 433 7.77 23.56 16.16
CA LEU A 433 7.55 23.12 14.77
C LEU A 433 8.64 22.18 14.25
N SER A 434 9.81 22.15 14.88
CA SER A 434 10.94 21.31 14.47
C SER A 434 11.65 20.77 15.71
N GLN A 435 12.13 19.54 15.65
CA GLN A 435 12.87 18.91 16.77
C GLN A 435 14.12 19.71 17.17
N GLU A 436 14.78 20.35 16.21
CA GLU A 436 15.99 21.18 16.43
C GLU A 436 15.66 22.69 16.60
N GLY A 437 14.39 23.08 16.45
CA GLY A 437 13.94 24.48 16.51
C GLY A 437 13.70 24.96 17.94
N LYS A 438 13.76 26.30 18.13
CA LYS A 438 13.28 26.93 19.36
C LYS A 438 11.77 26.74 19.49
N PRO A 439 11.24 26.52 20.70
CA PRO A 439 9.80 26.47 20.92
C PRO A 439 9.16 27.82 20.52
N ILE A 440 7.99 27.74 19.88
CA ILE A 440 7.19 28.93 19.53
C ILE A 440 6.51 29.46 20.78
N PHE A 441 6.01 28.55 21.60
CA PHE A 441 5.41 28.83 22.90
C PHE A 441 6.06 27.95 23.97
N THR A 442 6.22 28.52 25.15
CA THR A 442 6.68 27.81 26.34
C THR A 442 5.70 28.06 27.48
N ASN A 443 5.29 27.00 28.17
CA ASN A 443 4.44 27.03 29.37
C ASN A 443 3.15 27.85 29.20
N LEU A 444 2.49 27.72 28.06
CA LEU A 444 1.23 28.40 27.79
C LEU A 444 0.12 27.77 28.63
N THR A 445 -0.60 28.61 29.41
CA THR A 445 -1.72 28.16 30.25
C THR A 445 -2.88 29.15 30.11
N PHE A 446 -4.03 28.68 29.69
CA PHE A 446 -5.29 29.42 29.63
C PHE A 446 -6.46 28.45 29.44
N ASN A 447 -7.67 28.92 29.71
CA ASN A 447 -8.89 28.20 29.41
C ASN A 447 -9.89 29.07 28.63
N VAL A 448 -10.79 28.42 27.90
CA VAL A 448 -11.89 29.04 27.16
C VAL A 448 -13.16 28.37 27.61
N LYS A 449 -14.13 29.17 28.08
CA LYS A 449 -15.46 28.70 28.54
C LYS A 449 -16.39 28.48 27.36
N HIS A 450 -17.42 27.68 27.55
CA HIS A 450 -18.48 27.51 26.56
C HIS A 450 -19.17 28.86 26.29
N GLY A 451 -19.35 29.19 25.00
CA GLY A 451 -19.95 30.44 24.54
C GLY A 451 -19.04 31.66 24.62
N GLU A 452 -17.82 31.53 25.12
CA GLU A 452 -16.85 32.62 25.19
C GLU A 452 -16.26 32.94 23.81
N LYS A 453 -16.14 34.23 23.50
CA LYS A 453 -15.47 34.75 22.30
C LYS A 453 -14.10 35.25 22.66
N VAL A 454 -13.08 34.60 22.14
CA VAL A 454 -11.68 34.91 22.44
C VAL A 454 -10.98 35.40 21.17
N ALA A 455 -10.26 36.52 21.27
CA ALA A 455 -9.44 37.07 20.21
C ALA A 455 -7.94 36.84 20.54
N VAL A 456 -7.21 36.25 19.60
CA VAL A 456 -5.74 36.06 19.71
C VAL A 456 -5.03 37.17 18.94
N ILE A 457 -4.42 38.09 19.64
CA ILE A 457 -3.75 39.29 19.08
C ILE A 457 -2.23 39.15 19.22
N GLY A 458 -1.49 39.61 18.25
CA GLY A 458 -0.02 39.59 18.26
C GLY A 458 0.59 39.96 16.92
N LYS A 459 1.88 40.27 16.93
CA LYS A 459 2.66 40.59 15.71
C LYS A 459 2.63 39.45 14.70
N SER A 460 2.92 39.74 13.42
CA SER A 460 3.16 38.72 12.42
C SER A 460 4.31 37.80 12.88
N GLY A 461 4.18 36.50 12.74
CA GLY A 461 5.17 35.53 13.24
C GLY A 461 5.08 35.19 14.74
N ALA A 462 4.16 35.79 15.51
CA ALA A 462 3.99 35.45 16.94
C ALA A 462 3.42 34.04 17.22
N GLY A 463 3.12 33.26 16.18
CA GLY A 463 2.67 31.86 16.33
C GLY A 463 1.14 31.69 16.43
N LYS A 464 0.33 32.73 16.16
CA LYS A 464 -1.15 32.64 16.25
C LYS A 464 -1.73 31.46 15.48
N THR A 465 -1.32 31.26 14.23
CA THR A 465 -1.76 30.14 13.41
C THR A 465 -1.30 28.79 13.98
N THR A 466 -0.11 28.76 14.57
CA THR A 466 0.43 27.54 15.23
C THR A 466 -0.40 27.19 16.46
N LEU A 467 -0.78 28.20 17.25
CA LEU A 467 -1.68 28.00 18.40
C LEU A 467 -3.03 27.43 17.94
N LEU A 468 -3.67 28.05 16.94
CA LEU A 468 -4.96 27.55 16.42
C LEU A 468 -4.84 26.12 15.92
N ARG A 469 -3.77 25.78 15.19
CA ARG A 469 -3.53 24.39 14.74
C ARG A 469 -3.38 23.41 15.91
N ALA A 470 -2.77 23.85 17.01
CA ALA A 470 -2.65 23.01 18.19
C ALA A 470 -3.99 22.83 18.92
N LEU A 471 -4.79 23.89 19.03
CA LEU A 471 -6.13 23.85 19.63
C LEU A 471 -7.07 22.93 18.82
N CYS A 472 -6.94 22.91 17.50
CA CYS A 472 -7.67 21.96 16.62
C CYS A 472 -7.08 20.55 16.62
N GLY A 473 -6.10 20.25 17.47
CA GLY A 473 -5.46 18.94 17.50
C GLY A 473 -4.62 18.59 16.24
N LEU A 474 -4.31 19.55 15.39
CA LEU A 474 -3.45 19.32 14.21
C LEU A 474 -1.96 19.26 14.61
N LEU A 475 -1.58 19.89 15.73
CA LEU A 475 -0.24 19.85 16.30
C LEU A 475 -0.32 19.36 17.75
N GLU A 476 0.57 18.45 18.13
CA GLU A 476 0.67 17.98 19.52
C GLU A 476 1.69 18.84 20.29
N PRO A 477 1.40 19.23 21.53
CA PRO A 477 2.37 19.93 22.37
C PRO A 477 3.53 18.99 22.74
N GLU A 478 4.76 19.53 22.86
CA GLU A 478 5.94 18.78 23.32
C GLU A 478 5.86 18.51 24.82
N THR A 479 5.36 19.48 25.57
CA THR A 479 5.12 19.37 27.02
C THR A 479 3.76 19.99 27.35
N GLY A 480 3.17 19.59 28.47
CA GLY A 480 1.86 20.06 28.90
C GLY A 480 0.71 19.33 28.21
N SER A 481 -0.49 19.89 28.28
CA SER A 481 -1.70 19.29 27.70
C SER A 481 -2.63 20.33 27.07
N ILE A 482 -3.37 19.87 26.05
CA ILE A 482 -4.49 20.60 25.46
C ILE A 482 -5.69 19.67 25.56
N GLN A 483 -6.76 20.12 26.24
CA GLN A 483 -7.99 19.37 26.42
C GLN A 483 -9.14 20.08 25.70
N ILE A 484 -10.03 19.30 25.10
CA ILE A 484 -11.27 19.76 24.46
C ILE A 484 -12.42 19.06 25.21
N ASN A 485 -13.30 19.81 25.80
CA ASN A 485 -14.38 19.30 26.66
C ASN A 485 -13.91 18.32 27.76
N GLY A 486 -12.68 18.52 28.27
CA GLY A 486 -12.08 17.67 29.30
C GLY A 486 -11.26 16.48 28.80
N ASP A 487 -11.36 16.14 27.53
CA ASP A 487 -10.57 15.06 26.91
C ASP A 487 -9.31 15.60 26.25
N GLN A 488 -8.21 14.84 26.33
CA GLN A 488 -6.96 15.23 25.67
C GLN A 488 -7.15 15.30 24.14
N ALA A 489 -6.88 16.46 23.54
CA ALA A 489 -7.01 16.65 22.10
C ALA A 489 -6.22 15.64 21.26
N SER A 490 -5.12 15.10 21.80
CA SER A 490 -4.31 14.05 21.15
C SER A 490 -4.97 12.66 21.18
N SER A 491 -5.90 12.41 22.09
CA SER A 491 -6.60 11.13 22.22
C SER A 491 -7.94 11.10 21.49
N ILE A 492 -8.50 12.27 21.11
CA ILE A 492 -9.74 12.36 20.36
C ILE A 492 -9.45 12.10 18.88
N PRO A 493 -10.22 11.24 18.21
CA PRO A 493 -10.14 11.07 16.76
C PRO A 493 -10.35 12.38 16.01
N ARG A 494 -9.63 12.57 14.90
CA ARG A 494 -9.79 13.81 14.12
C ARG A 494 -11.20 14.00 13.59
N ASP A 495 -11.81 12.93 13.11
CA ASP A 495 -13.18 12.97 12.58
C ASP A 495 -14.16 13.45 13.65
N GLU A 496 -13.98 13.06 14.91
CA GLU A 496 -14.79 13.48 16.02
C GLU A 496 -14.52 14.94 16.43
N ILE A 497 -13.26 15.38 16.40
CA ILE A 497 -12.95 16.80 16.64
C ILE A 497 -13.63 17.66 15.57
N PHE A 498 -13.49 17.33 14.30
CA PHE A 498 -13.98 18.17 13.21
C PHE A 498 -15.47 18.03 12.91
N SER A 499 -16.13 16.95 13.35
CA SER A 499 -17.61 16.89 13.36
C SER A 499 -18.24 17.84 14.38
N ASN A 500 -17.49 18.21 15.43
CA ASN A 500 -17.94 19.11 16.50
C ASN A 500 -17.29 20.49 16.47
N MET A 501 -16.35 20.75 15.56
CA MET A 501 -15.58 21.99 15.51
C MET A 501 -15.46 22.50 14.08
N GLY A 502 -16.05 23.67 13.80
CA GLY A 502 -15.81 24.39 12.54
C GLY A 502 -14.47 25.11 12.58
N VAL A 503 -13.61 24.86 11.59
CA VAL A 503 -12.27 25.45 11.48
C VAL A 503 -12.11 26.16 10.15
N VAL A 504 -11.77 27.45 10.19
CA VAL A 504 -11.40 28.23 9.00
C VAL A 504 -9.91 28.60 9.12
N LEU A 505 -9.11 28.07 8.22
CA LEU A 505 -7.68 28.35 8.15
C LEU A 505 -7.41 29.60 7.30
N GLN A 506 -6.23 30.19 7.46
CA GLN A 506 -5.78 31.34 6.68
C GLN A 506 -5.71 31.04 5.17
N GLU A 507 -5.30 29.82 4.82
CA GLU A 507 -5.33 29.28 3.45
C GLU A 507 -6.44 28.26 3.37
N SER A 508 -7.52 28.57 2.67
CA SER A 508 -8.62 27.64 2.39
C SER A 508 -8.21 26.72 1.24
N TRP A 509 -8.61 25.45 1.34
CA TRP A 509 -8.34 24.46 0.30
C TRP A 509 -9.66 23.87 -0.17
N LEU A 510 -9.88 23.94 -1.49
CA LEU A 510 -11.01 23.31 -2.14
C LEU A 510 -10.52 22.22 -3.08
N PHE A 511 -11.26 21.13 -3.12
CA PHE A 511 -10.95 20.01 -4.02
C PHE A 511 -11.66 20.20 -5.36
N SER A 512 -11.05 19.67 -6.42
CA SER A 512 -11.71 19.64 -7.74
C SER A 512 -12.99 18.80 -7.67
N GLY A 513 -14.10 19.33 -8.21
CA GLY A 513 -15.39 18.69 -8.17
C GLY A 513 -16.51 19.73 -8.18
N THR A 514 -17.66 19.42 -7.60
CA THR A 514 -18.75 20.38 -7.45
C THR A 514 -18.66 21.14 -6.11
N LEU A 515 -19.38 22.25 -6.00
CA LEU A 515 -19.53 22.96 -4.74
C LEU A 515 -20.19 22.05 -3.71
N ARG A 516 -21.21 21.27 -4.09
CA ARG A 516 -21.85 20.26 -3.23
C ARG A 516 -20.82 19.32 -2.60
N GLU A 517 -19.98 18.70 -3.43
CA GLU A 517 -18.94 17.77 -2.95
C GLU A 517 -17.99 18.42 -1.95
N ASN A 518 -17.62 19.69 -2.17
CA ASN A 518 -16.76 20.43 -1.26
C ASN A 518 -17.43 20.83 0.06
N LEU A 519 -18.74 21.14 0.04
CA LEU A 519 -19.49 21.53 1.24
C LEU A 519 -19.85 20.32 2.10
N THR A 520 -20.27 19.22 1.47
CA THR A 520 -20.67 18.02 2.20
C THR A 520 -19.51 17.08 2.49
N LEU A 521 -18.38 17.16 1.75
CA LEU A 521 -17.22 16.29 1.86
C LEU A 521 -17.58 14.79 1.84
N GLY A 522 -18.66 14.43 1.10
CA GLY A 522 -19.15 13.06 0.97
C GLY A 522 -20.10 12.60 2.08
N TYR A 523 -20.46 13.45 3.03
CA TYR A 523 -21.56 13.14 3.95
C TYR A 523 -22.89 13.29 3.23
N GLU A 524 -23.69 12.22 3.21
CA GLU A 524 -25.01 12.19 2.54
C GLU A 524 -26.15 12.73 3.41
N ASP A 525 -25.90 13.01 4.68
CA ASP A 525 -26.91 13.36 5.68
C ASP A 525 -27.40 14.81 5.60
N PHE A 526 -26.79 15.67 4.76
CA PHE A 526 -27.16 17.07 4.63
C PHE A 526 -28.24 17.29 3.57
N THR A 527 -29.33 17.92 3.95
CA THR A 527 -30.39 18.34 3.02
C THR A 527 -29.96 19.60 2.24
N ASP A 528 -30.49 19.76 1.03
CA ASP A 528 -30.22 20.96 0.21
C ASP A 528 -30.65 22.25 0.93
N GLY A 529 -31.67 22.19 1.78
CA GLY A 529 -32.12 23.30 2.61
C GLY A 529 -31.08 23.73 3.67
N GLU A 530 -30.41 22.78 4.30
CA GLU A 530 -29.34 23.07 5.28
C GLU A 530 -28.13 23.66 4.60
N VAL A 531 -27.74 23.10 3.43
CA VAL A 531 -26.60 23.61 2.65
C VAL A 531 -26.91 25.02 2.13
N SER A 532 -28.12 25.26 1.62
CA SER A 532 -28.59 26.60 1.20
C SER A 532 -28.50 27.63 2.32
N LYS A 533 -28.98 27.27 3.50
CA LYS A 533 -28.92 28.14 4.68
C LYS A 533 -27.47 28.46 5.08
N ALA A 534 -26.57 27.49 5.01
CA ALA A 534 -25.16 27.70 5.29
C ALA A 534 -24.50 28.64 4.27
N LEU A 535 -24.82 28.48 2.97
CA LEU A 535 -24.33 29.36 1.90
C LEU A 535 -24.86 30.81 2.09
N GLU A 536 -26.13 30.98 2.41
CA GLU A 536 -26.71 32.26 2.69
C GLU A 536 -26.05 32.96 3.90
N GLN A 537 -25.87 32.21 4.99
CA GLN A 537 -25.19 32.71 6.20
C GLN A 537 -23.75 33.10 5.97
N SER A 538 -23.05 32.40 5.08
CA SER A 538 -21.66 32.71 4.71
C SER A 538 -21.52 33.82 3.67
N GLY A 539 -22.65 34.29 3.09
CA GLY A 539 -22.64 35.30 2.04
C GLY A 539 -22.24 34.79 0.66
N ALA A 540 -22.33 33.48 0.42
CA ALA A 540 -21.90 32.82 -0.82
C ALA A 540 -22.97 32.80 -1.94
N HIS A 541 -24.02 33.60 -1.83
CA HIS A 541 -25.14 33.69 -2.79
C HIS A 541 -24.76 34.20 -4.19
N PHE A 542 -23.50 34.66 -4.37
CA PHE A 542 -22.99 35.12 -5.66
C PHE A 542 -22.61 33.98 -6.62
N LEU A 543 -22.67 32.72 -6.19
CA LEU A 543 -22.27 31.57 -7.00
C LEU A 543 -23.32 31.09 -8.00
N GLY A 544 -24.59 31.54 -7.86
CA GLY A 544 -25.67 31.19 -8.77
C GLY A 544 -27.01 31.81 -8.35
N ASP A 545 -27.97 31.83 -9.26
CA ASP A 545 -29.30 32.43 -9.04
C ASP A 545 -30.24 31.48 -8.27
N ASN A 546 -29.97 30.18 -8.29
CA ASN A 546 -30.72 29.20 -7.53
C ASN A 546 -29.80 28.15 -6.90
N ILE A 547 -30.33 27.45 -5.88
CA ILE A 547 -29.52 26.51 -5.09
C ILE A 547 -28.94 25.38 -5.92
N ASN A 548 -29.65 24.87 -6.94
CA ASN A 548 -29.16 23.77 -7.76
C ASN A 548 -27.99 24.22 -8.63
N GLU A 549 -28.05 25.42 -9.21
CA GLU A 549 -26.93 25.99 -9.97
C GLU A 549 -25.71 26.23 -9.08
N MET A 550 -25.94 26.73 -7.86
CA MET A 550 -24.86 26.93 -6.88
C MET A 550 -24.21 25.61 -6.49
N LEU A 551 -24.99 24.58 -6.20
CA LEU A 551 -24.46 23.29 -5.74
C LEU A 551 -23.71 22.54 -6.82
N GLU A 552 -24.12 22.67 -8.09
CA GLU A 552 -23.43 22.08 -9.24
C GLU A 552 -22.28 22.97 -9.79
N PHE A 553 -22.03 24.13 -9.16
CA PHE A 553 -20.94 25.01 -9.58
C PHE A 553 -19.60 24.26 -9.55
N PRO A 554 -18.85 24.23 -10.67
CA PRO A 554 -17.59 23.49 -10.74
C PRO A 554 -16.49 24.21 -9.98
N ILE A 555 -15.85 23.52 -9.07
CA ILE A 555 -14.66 23.96 -8.34
C ILE A 555 -13.45 23.35 -9.05
N LEU A 556 -12.54 24.19 -9.51
CA LEU A 556 -11.25 23.76 -10.09
C LEU A 556 -10.22 23.50 -8.98
N ASP A 557 -9.06 22.96 -9.38
CA ASP A 557 -7.99 22.64 -8.44
C ASP A 557 -7.68 23.84 -7.51
N ARG A 558 -7.73 23.59 -6.22
CA ARG A 558 -7.54 24.58 -5.13
C ARG A 558 -8.52 25.75 -5.17
N GLY A 559 -9.65 25.63 -5.86
CA GLY A 559 -10.57 26.74 -6.02
C GLY A 559 -10.02 27.88 -6.89
N SER A 560 -9.14 27.56 -7.87
CA SER A 560 -8.48 28.55 -8.73
C SER A 560 -9.41 29.41 -9.56
N ASN A 561 -10.66 29.00 -9.71
CA ASN A 561 -11.73 29.77 -10.35
C ASN A 561 -12.53 30.67 -9.41
N LEU A 562 -12.16 30.72 -8.13
CA LEU A 562 -12.74 31.61 -7.13
C LEU A 562 -11.73 32.66 -6.68
N SER A 563 -12.20 33.83 -6.29
CA SER A 563 -11.34 34.83 -5.64
C SER A 563 -11.03 34.45 -4.20
N GLY A 564 -9.97 35.02 -3.61
CA GLY A 564 -9.60 34.74 -2.23
C GLY A 564 -10.67 35.09 -1.20
N GLY A 565 -11.56 36.04 -1.50
CA GLY A 565 -12.71 36.39 -0.66
C GLY A 565 -13.89 35.44 -0.81
N GLN A 566 -14.05 34.86 -1.98
CA GLN A 566 -15.05 33.83 -2.28
C GLN A 566 -14.70 32.49 -1.68
#